data_82c50ae911e85c9eb2e5844fcff5e94b
#
_entry.id   82c50ae911e85c9eb2e5844fcff5e94b
#
_cell.length_a   1.000
_cell.length_b   1.000
_cell.length_c   1.000
_cell.angle_alpha   90.00
_cell.angle_beta   90.00
_cell.angle_gamma   90.00
#
_symmetry.space_group_name_H-M   'P 1'
#
loop_
_entity.id
_entity.type
_entity.pdbx_description
1 polymer ?
#
loop_
_entity_poly.entity_id
_entity_poly.type
_entity_poly.pdbx_seq_one_letter_code
_entity_poly.pdbx_strand_id
1 'polypeptide(L)'
;MGRIVASVKIDNVSDPTKSLRCDALVDTGASFMVLPSAWRERLGKLETTTEIELETATQETIKGEVCGPVRIQIEGFRAIYNEVSFIEMKPQNGEYEPLIGYLVLEQSQAGVDMLGHRLIPIKHMDLK
;
A
#
# COMPACT_ATOMS: atom_id res chain seq x y z
N MET A 1 12.46 -16.41 2.18
CA MET A 1 11.03 -16.18 2.37
C MET A 1 10.36 -15.99 1.03
N GLY A 2 9.26 -16.68 0.80
CA GLY A 2 8.51 -16.54 -0.44
C GLY A 2 7.87 -15.17 -0.59
N ARG A 3 7.57 -14.80 -1.83
CA ARG A 3 6.87 -13.55 -2.14
C ARG A 3 5.37 -13.77 -2.00
N ILE A 4 4.71 -12.89 -1.28
CA ILE A 4 3.25 -12.87 -1.17
C ILE A 4 2.76 -11.62 -1.90
N VAL A 5 1.95 -11.83 -2.93
CA VAL A 5 1.40 -10.76 -3.75
C VAL A 5 -0.12 -10.80 -3.65
N ALA A 6 -0.74 -9.66 -3.52
CA ALA A 6 -2.19 -9.55 -3.44
C ALA A 6 -2.70 -8.45 -4.35
N SER A 7 -3.91 -8.64 -4.87
CA SER A 7 -4.59 -7.63 -5.68
C SER A 7 -5.25 -6.61 -4.76
N VAL A 8 -5.05 -5.33 -5.05
CA VAL A 8 -5.54 -4.22 -4.23
C VAL A 8 -6.23 -3.19 -5.11
N LYS A 9 -7.37 -2.71 -4.63
CA LYS A 9 -8.06 -1.57 -5.24
C LYS A 9 -7.94 -0.37 -4.32
N ILE A 10 -7.61 0.78 -4.88
CA ILE A 10 -7.43 2.02 -4.13
C ILE A 10 -8.27 3.10 -4.79
N ASP A 11 -9.12 3.75 -4.00
CA ASP A 11 -10.01 4.82 -4.46
C ASP A 11 -9.72 6.12 -3.71
N ASN A 12 -9.81 7.24 -4.43
CA ASN A 12 -9.82 8.55 -3.78
C ASN A 12 -11.18 8.71 -3.09
N VAL A 13 -11.17 8.95 -1.77
CA VAL A 13 -12.41 9.08 -0.99
C VAL A 13 -13.24 10.28 -1.44
N SER A 14 -12.58 11.39 -1.78
CA SER A 14 -13.25 12.63 -2.21
C SER A 14 -13.75 12.56 -3.65
N ASP A 15 -13.19 11.68 -4.46
CA ASP A 15 -13.57 11.47 -5.86
C ASP A 15 -13.46 10.01 -6.24
N PRO A 16 -14.47 9.18 -5.94
CA PRO A 16 -14.40 7.74 -6.20
C PRO A 16 -14.29 7.36 -7.69
N THR A 17 -14.44 8.30 -8.62
CA THR A 17 -14.17 8.04 -10.03
C THR A 17 -12.68 7.89 -10.30
N LYS A 18 -11.84 8.37 -9.38
CA LYS A 18 -10.40 8.24 -9.45
C LYS A 18 -9.98 7.05 -8.61
N SER A 19 -9.56 5.99 -9.27
CA SER A 19 -9.17 4.75 -8.61
C SER A 19 -8.07 4.06 -9.40
N LEU A 20 -7.41 3.11 -8.74
CA LEU A 20 -6.46 2.23 -9.40
C LEU A 20 -6.53 0.84 -8.78
N ARG A 21 -6.10 -0.14 -9.56
CA ARG A 21 -5.98 -1.52 -9.12
C ARG A 21 -4.58 -2.01 -9.47
N CYS A 22 -3.96 -2.72 -8.57
CA CYS A 22 -2.62 -3.25 -8.80
C CYS A 22 -2.39 -4.53 -8.02
N ASP A 23 -1.38 -5.28 -8.43
CA ASP A 23 -0.84 -6.37 -7.66
C ASP A 23 0.33 -5.83 -6.85
N ALA A 24 0.29 -6.03 -5.54
CA ALA A 24 1.27 -5.46 -4.63
C ALA A 24 1.92 -6.53 -3.76
N LEU A 25 3.19 -6.34 -3.48
CA LEU A 25 3.96 -7.23 -2.61
C LEU A 25 3.65 -6.92 -1.14
N VAL A 26 3.36 -7.95 -0.37
CA VAL A 26 3.19 -7.82 1.08
C VAL A 26 4.56 -7.57 1.70
N ASP A 27 4.72 -6.43 2.36
CA ASP A 27 5.99 -6.02 2.99
C ASP A 27 5.71 -5.46 4.38
N THR A 28 5.91 -6.30 5.40
CA THR A 28 5.69 -5.92 6.79
C THR A 28 6.72 -4.90 7.31
N GLY A 29 7.77 -4.65 6.55
CA GLY A 29 8.73 -3.59 6.86
C GLY A 29 8.27 -2.20 6.47
N ALA A 30 7.25 -2.09 5.60
CA ALA A 30 6.65 -0.82 5.24
C ALA A 30 5.45 -0.53 6.14
N SER A 31 5.16 0.74 6.39
CA SER A 31 4.00 1.15 7.22
C SER A 31 2.73 1.27 6.38
N PHE A 32 2.78 2.10 5.35
CA PHE A 32 1.64 2.40 4.48
C PHE A 32 1.61 1.51 3.24
N MET A 33 0.53 1.63 2.47
CA MET A 33 0.55 1.22 1.08
C MET A 33 1.55 2.10 0.33
N VAL A 34 2.49 1.51 -0.39
CA VAL A 34 3.52 2.24 -1.13
C VAL A 34 3.26 2.09 -2.62
N LEU A 35 3.12 3.22 -3.30
CA LEU A 35 2.82 3.29 -4.73
C LEU A 35 3.90 4.10 -5.44
N PRO A 36 4.16 3.81 -6.72
CA PRO A 36 5.07 4.64 -7.48
C PRO A 36 4.51 6.04 -7.71
N SER A 37 5.36 7.05 -7.61
CA SER A 37 4.97 8.44 -7.85
C SER A 37 4.36 8.63 -9.24
N ALA A 38 4.76 7.81 -10.21
CA ALA A 38 4.22 7.86 -11.56
C ALA A 38 2.71 7.61 -11.61
N TRP A 39 2.13 6.97 -10.58
CA TRP A 39 0.70 6.68 -10.53
C TRP A 39 -0.12 7.73 -9.78
N ARG A 40 0.52 8.77 -9.27
CA ARG A 40 -0.13 9.79 -8.44
C ARG A 40 -1.38 10.38 -9.10
N GLU A 41 -1.28 10.69 -10.38
CA GLU A 41 -2.38 11.32 -11.11
C GLU A 41 -3.62 10.43 -11.26
N ARG A 42 -3.44 9.12 -11.20
CA ARG A 42 -4.56 8.17 -11.30
C ARG A 42 -5.56 8.34 -10.15
N LEU A 43 -5.09 8.80 -8.99
CA LEU A 43 -5.95 9.03 -7.83
C LEU A 43 -6.46 10.47 -7.73
N GLY A 44 -6.07 11.32 -8.68
CA GLY A 44 -6.51 12.69 -8.69
C GLY A 44 -5.99 13.50 -7.50
N LYS A 45 -6.69 14.57 -7.15
CA LYS A 45 -6.30 15.43 -6.04
C LYS A 45 -6.75 14.82 -4.72
N LEU A 46 -5.79 14.62 -3.82
CA LEU A 46 -6.05 14.10 -2.47
C LEU A 46 -6.05 15.25 -1.48
N GLU A 47 -6.88 15.17 -0.44
CA GLU A 47 -7.08 16.25 0.52
C GLU A 47 -5.84 16.59 1.31
N THR A 48 -5.09 15.57 1.71
CA THR A 48 -3.89 15.77 2.50
C THR A 48 -2.67 15.28 1.74
N THR A 49 -1.60 16.06 1.81
CA THR A 49 -0.32 15.68 1.23
C THR A 49 0.78 16.15 2.19
N THR A 50 1.60 15.21 2.63
CA THR A 50 2.74 15.49 3.50
C THR A 50 3.99 14.97 2.82
N GLU A 51 4.99 15.83 2.63
CA GLU A 51 6.26 15.41 2.09
C GLU A 51 7.03 14.61 3.13
N ILE A 52 7.66 13.53 2.69
CA ILE A 52 8.50 12.67 3.54
C ILE A 52 9.85 12.43 2.87
N GLU A 53 10.83 12.14 3.69
CA GLU A 53 12.13 11.70 3.22
C GLU A 53 12.40 10.33 3.83
N LEU A 54 12.84 9.40 2.98
CA LEU A 54 13.21 8.05 3.39
C LEU A 54 14.69 7.85 3.16
N GLU A 55 15.37 7.32 4.16
CA GLU A 55 16.78 6.96 4.03
C GLU A 55 16.88 5.49 3.69
N THR A 56 17.60 5.19 2.61
CA THR A 56 17.83 3.81 2.19
C THR A 56 19.02 3.20 2.93
N ALA A 57 19.21 1.89 2.77
CA ALA A 57 20.33 1.18 3.36
C ALA A 57 21.69 1.69 2.87
N THR A 58 21.74 2.34 1.70
CA THR A 58 22.95 2.94 1.14
C THR A 58 23.10 4.42 1.52
N GLN A 59 22.27 4.89 2.45
CA GLN A 59 22.23 6.28 2.94
C GLN A 59 21.81 7.30 1.87
N GLU A 60 21.19 6.84 0.80
CA GLU A 60 20.55 7.73 -0.16
C GLU A 60 19.22 8.22 0.40
N THR A 61 18.91 9.48 0.16
CA THR A 61 17.62 10.05 0.56
C THR A 61 16.65 9.97 -0.61
N ILE A 62 15.50 9.33 -0.38
CA ILE A 62 14.42 9.27 -1.36
C ILE A 62 13.28 10.15 -0.87
N LYS A 63 12.81 11.03 -1.73
CA LYS A 63 11.66 11.89 -1.43
C LYS A 63 10.37 11.19 -1.81
N GLY A 64 9.36 11.38 -0.99
CA GLY A 64 8.04 10.85 -1.23
C GLY A 64 6.98 11.75 -0.65
N GLU A 65 5.74 11.34 -0.82
CA GLU A 65 4.58 12.03 -0.27
C GLU A 65 3.64 11.02 0.36
N VAL A 66 3.09 11.38 1.52
CA VAL A 66 2.00 10.62 2.14
C VAL A 66 0.73 11.39 1.89
N CYS A 67 -0.22 10.78 1.22
CA CYS A 67 -1.44 11.43 0.74
C CYS A 67 -2.68 10.64 1.13
N GLY A 68 -3.77 11.34 1.31
CA GLY A 68 -5.07 10.71 1.58
C GLY A 68 -6.20 11.71 1.74
N PRO A 69 -7.33 11.23 2.27
CA PRO A 69 -7.62 9.83 2.56
C PRO A 69 -7.95 9.01 1.32
N VAL A 70 -7.61 7.73 1.36
CA VAL A 70 -7.99 6.78 0.31
C VAL A 70 -8.69 5.57 0.93
N ARG A 71 -9.50 4.91 0.10
CA ARG A 71 -10.12 3.65 0.45
C ARG A 71 -9.25 2.54 -0.18
N ILE A 72 -8.81 1.61 0.63
CA ILE A 72 -7.94 0.51 0.20
C ILE A 72 -8.66 -0.80 0.46
N GLN A 73 -8.73 -1.65 -0.54
CA GLN A 73 -9.32 -2.98 -0.37
C GLN A 73 -8.46 -4.05 -1.01
N ILE A 74 -7.93 -4.92 -0.17
CA ILE A 74 -7.26 -6.13 -0.62
C ILE A 74 -8.36 -7.11 -1.04
N GLU A 75 -8.23 -7.74 -2.19
CA GLU A 75 -9.20 -8.71 -2.70
C GLU A 75 -9.45 -9.80 -1.67
N GLY A 76 -10.73 -9.98 -1.31
CA GLY A 76 -11.14 -10.96 -0.31
C GLY A 76 -11.19 -10.45 1.13
N PHE A 77 -10.84 -9.18 1.35
CA PHE A 77 -10.80 -8.58 2.68
C PHE A 77 -11.70 -7.34 2.76
N ARG A 78 -11.90 -6.84 3.97
CA ARG A 78 -12.69 -5.63 4.17
C ARG A 78 -11.97 -4.41 3.62
N ALA A 79 -12.74 -3.42 3.17
CA ALA A 79 -12.17 -2.13 2.79
C ALA A 79 -11.76 -1.35 4.04
N ILE A 80 -10.68 -0.60 3.92
CA ILE A 80 -10.18 0.26 4.98
C ILE A 80 -9.94 1.67 4.44
N TYR A 81 -9.74 2.62 5.34
CA TYR A 81 -9.43 4.01 5.00
C TYR A 81 -8.12 4.39 5.65
N ASN A 82 -7.22 4.92 4.87
CA ASN A 82 -5.90 5.34 5.34
C ASN A 82 -5.27 6.28 4.32
N GLU A 83 -4.01 6.58 4.54
CA GLU A 83 -3.18 7.30 3.60
C GLU A 83 -2.33 6.32 2.80
N VAL A 84 -1.83 6.77 1.65
CA VAL A 84 -0.85 6.03 0.85
C VAL A 84 0.42 6.84 0.73
N SER A 85 1.53 6.15 0.54
CA SER A 85 2.83 6.75 0.32
C SER A 85 3.17 6.64 -1.16
N PHE A 86 3.43 7.78 -1.82
CA PHE A 86 3.94 7.82 -3.18
C PHE A 86 5.44 8.03 -3.16
N ILE A 87 6.17 7.12 -3.74
CA ILE A 87 7.63 7.11 -3.73
C ILE A 87 8.14 6.97 -5.15
N GLU A 88 9.21 7.68 -5.47
CA GLU A 88 9.86 7.50 -6.76
C GLU A 88 10.50 6.12 -6.81
N MET A 89 10.00 5.30 -7.70
CA MET A 89 10.47 3.92 -7.89
C MET A 89 11.04 3.76 -9.27
N LYS A 90 12.06 2.91 -9.38
CA LYS A 90 12.57 2.49 -10.68
C LYS A 90 11.83 1.23 -11.11
N PRO A 91 11.19 1.22 -12.29
CA PRO A 91 10.55 0.01 -12.77
C PRO A 91 11.59 -1.07 -13.07
N GLN A 92 11.23 -2.32 -12.77
CA GLN A 92 12.03 -3.47 -13.14
C GLN A 92 11.28 -4.24 -14.22
N ASN A 93 11.96 -4.52 -15.34
CA ASN A 93 11.35 -5.17 -16.51
C ASN A 93 10.09 -4.43 -16.99
N GLY A 94 10.11 -3.09 -16.91
CA GLY A 94 8.98 -2.26 -17.31
C GLY A 94 7.83 -2.21 -16.33
N GLU A 95 7.95 -2.86 -15.17
CA GLU A 95 6.88 -2.91 -14.18
C GLU A 95 7.32 -2.33 -12.85
N TYR A 96 6.38 -1.63 -12.20
CA TYR A 96 6.56 -1.15 -10.83
C TYR A 96 6.10 -2.22 -9.85
N GLU A 97 6.69 -2.21 -8.66
CA GLU A 97 6.31 -3.13 -7.59
C GLU A 97 5.79 -2.34 -6.38
N PRO A 98 4.46 -2.13 -6.31
CA PRO A 98 3.88 -1.49 -5.11
C PRO A 98 3.95 -2.43 -3.92
N LEU A 99 3.88 -1.83 -2.71
CA LEU A 99 4.01 -2.57 -1.45
C LEU A 99 2.76 -2.39 -0.59
N ILE A 100 2.36 -3.45 0.09
CA ILE A 100 1.32 -3.40 1.11
C ILE A 100 2.01 -3.40 2.47
N GLY A 101 1.91 -2.28 3.19
CA GLY A 101 2.53 -2.13 4.49
C GLY A 101 1.71 -2.72 5.63
N TYR A 102 2.31 -2.80 6.82
CA TYR A 102 1.71 -3.50 7.95
C TYR A 102 0.44 -2.82 8.49
N LEU A 103 0.31 -1.48 8.39
CA LEU A 103 -0.92 -0.81 8.83
C LEU A 103 -2.12 -1.24 8.00
N VAL A 104 -1.93 -1.42 6.70
CA VAL A 104 -2.99 -1.90 5.81
C VAL A 104 -3.40 -3.32 6.17
N LEU A 105 -2.42 -4.18 6.45
CA LEU A 105 -2.68 -5.57 6.83
C LEU A 105 -3.46 -5.63 8.16
N GLU A 106 -3.04 -4.86 9.16
CA GLU A 106 -3.71 -4.83 10.46
C GLU A 106 -5.14 -4.33 10.35
N GLN A 107 -5.37 -3.22 9.65
CA GLN A 107 -6.71 -2.68 9.47
C GLN A 107 -7.61 -3.62 8.66
N SER A 108 -7.06 -4.30 7.67
CA SER A 108 -7.79 -5.28 6.85
C SER A 108 -8.06 -6.59 7.59
N GLN A 109 -7.45 -6.78 8.76
CA GLN A 109 -7.47 -8.03 9.50
C GLN A 109 -6.94 -9.19 8.66
N ALA A 110 -5.84 -8.92 7.96
CA ALA A 110 -5.17 -9.89 7.10
C ALA A 110 -3.91 -10.42 7.80
N GLY A 111 -3.86 -11.72 7.98
CA GLY A 111 -2.67 -12.39 8.48
C GLY A 111 -1.81 -12.92 7.34
N VAL A 112 -0.54 -13.11 7.60
CA VAL A 112 0.41 -13.65 6.63
C VAL A 112 0.58 -15.14 6.88
N ASP A 113 0.18 -15.95 5.90
CA ASP A 113 0.45 -17.39 5.92
C ASP A 113 1.74 -17.65 5.14
N MET A 114 2.82 -17.79 5.87
CA MET A 114 4.14 -17.97 5.27
C MET A 114 4.30 -19.31 4.56
N LEU A 115 3.59 -20.33 5.02
CA LEU A 115 3.68 -21.66 4.40
C LEU A 115 2.85 -21.75 3.13
N GLY A 116 1.66 -21.11 3.13
CA GLY A 116 0.80 -21.08 1.96
C GLY A 116 1.10 -19.96 1.00
N HIS A 117 2.04 -19.05 1.31
CA HIS A 117 2.39 -17.87 0.53
C HIS A 117 1.16 -17.02 0.17
N ARG A 118 0.32 -16.75 1.17
CA ARG A 118 -0.94 -16.03 0.96
C ARG A 118 -1.34 -15.25 2.20
N LEU A 119 -2.32 -14.36 2.02
CA LEU A 119 -2.97 -13.68 3.13
C LEU A 119 -4.20 -14.49 3.56
N ILE A 120 -4.44 -14.53 4.86
CA ILE A 120 -5.61 -15.20 5.43
C ILE A 120 -6.38 -14.22 6.32
N PRO A 121 -7.72 -14.34 6.37
CA PRO A 121 -8.51 -13.48 7.26
C PRO A 121 -8.33 -13.88 8.71
N ILE A 122 -8.18 -12.86 9.57
CA ILE A 122 -8.10 -13.05 11.02
C ILE A 122 -9.40 -12.57 11.63
N LYS A 123 -10.15 -13.48 12.24
CA LYS A 123 -11.49 -13.19 12.77
C LYS A 123 -11.47 -12.43 14.09
N HIS A 124 -10.42 -12.60 14.88
CA HIS A 124 -10.32 -12.00 16.20
C HIS A 124 -9.05 -11.20 16.31
N MET A 125 -9.18 -9.96 16.75
CA MET A 125 -8.05 -9.12 17.10
C MET A 125 -7.89 -9.11 18.60
N ASP A 126 -6.63 -9.07 19.04
CA ASP A 126 -6.30 -8.99 20.45
C ASP A 126 -6.42 -7.53 20.90
N LEU A 127 -7.36 -7.27 21.81
CA LEU A 127 -7.65 -5.93 22.32
C LEU A 127 -6.82 -5.64 23.58
N LYS A 128 -5.55 -5.56 23.41
CA LYS A 128 -4.68 -5.22 24.53
C LYS A 128 -4.38 -3.73 24.61
#